data_ae32262ad589ee3446d8e4be8f1dbbd3
#
_entry.id   ae32262ad589ee3446d8e4be8f1dbbd3
#
_cell.length_a   1.000
_cell.length_b   1.000
_cell.length_c   1.000
_cell.angle_alpha   90.00
_cell.angle_beta   90.00
_cell.angle_gamma   90.00
#
_symmetry.space_group_name_H-M   'P 1'
#
loop_
_entity.id
_entity.type
_entity.pdbx_description
1 polymer ?
#
loop_
_entity_poly.entity_id
_entity_poly.type
_entity_poly.pdbx_seq_one_letter_code
_entity_poly.pdbx_strand_id
1 'polypeptide(L)'
;MKALAQAPKPALYLGLSGLLPFVSAPLFMAATGSFCPQVAHAQVVYGATIVSFLGGARWGFAIPEGSPARPDWMNLGNSVVPSLIAWLALLCRDNVAEGALLVLMGLGLSLHYDLTLLPGYPAWFKAMRTLLTLVATFSLVATLALKKFRHKEEAVTEPQS
;
A
#
# COMPACT_ATOMS: atom_id res chain seq x y z
N MET A 1 16.51 -3.80 12.05
CA MET A 1 16.70 -2.43 12.57
C MET A 1 18.04 -1.80 12.17
N LYS A 2 19.14 -2.55 12.20
CA LYS A 2 20.46 -2.01 11.78
C LYS A 2 20.49 -1.56 10.30
N ALA A 3 19.76 -2.24 9.42
CA ALA A 3 19.69 -1.89 8.00
C ALA A 3 18.98 -0.55 7.76
N LEU A 4 17.96 -0.21 8.55
CA LEU A 4 17.25 1.08 8.45
C LEU A 4 18.14 2.27 8.81
N ALA A 5 19.06 2.10 9.73
CA ALA A 5 20.01 3.14 10.11
C ALA A 5 20.96 3.53 8.98
N GLN A 6 21.15 2.65 8.00
CA GLN A 6 21.98 2.89 6.81
C GLN A 6 21.23 3.57 5.68
N ALA A 7 19.90 3.75 5.79
CA ALA A 7 19.09 4.39 4.76
C ALA A 7 19.50 5.87 4.61
N PRO A 8 19.58 6.38 3.35
CA PRO A 8 19.77 7.81 3.13
C PRO A 8 18.67 8.60 3.82
N LYS A 9 19.02 9.73 4.44
CA LYS A 9 18.02 10.56 5.15
C LYS A 9 16.84 10.98 4.29
N PRO A 10 17.02 11.44 3.03
CA PRO A 10 15.87 11.76 2.17
C PRO A 10 14.93 10.58 1.95
N ALA A 11 15.47 9.39 1.69
CA ALA A 11 14.67 8.18 1.49
C ALA A 11 13.88 7.80 2.74
N LEU A 12 14.52 7.87 3.91
CA LEU A 12 13.89 7.55 5.19
C LEU A 12 12.77 8.54 5.51
N TYR A 13 13.03 9.84 5.45
CA TYR A 13 12.03 10.86 5.79
C TYR A 13 10.86 10.88 4.80
N LEU A 14 11.12 10.84 3.50
CA LEU A 14 10.07 10.83 2.49
C LEU A 14 9.26 9.52 2.54
N GLY A 15 9.93 8.39 2.76
CA GLY A 15 9.25 7.12 2.92
C GLY A 15 8.32 7.10 4.13
N LEU A 16 8.78 7.55 5.28
CA LEU A 16 7.96 7.60 6.49
C LEU A 16 6.83 8.62 6.35
N SER A 17 7.08 9.79 5.74
CA SER A 17 6.03 10.78 5.51
C SER A 17 4.95 10.27 4.55
N GLY A 18 5.30 9.39 3.64
CA GLY A 18 4.35 8.71 2.75
C GLY A 18 3.33 7.84 3.46
N LEU A 19 3.57 7.48 4.72
CA LEU A 19 2.59 6.74 5.53
C LEU A 19 1.49 7.62 6.12
N LEU A 20 1.66 8.95 6.13
CA LEU A 20 0.68 9.86 6.73
C LEU A 20 -0.73 9.69 6.15
N PRO A 21 -0.94 9.64 4.82
CA PRO A 21 -2.28 9.41 4.29
C PRO A 21 -2.87 8.06 4.67
N PHE A 22 -2.05 7.00 4.79
CA PHE A 22 -2.54 5.70 5.22
C PHE A 22 -3.00 5.71 6.68
N VAL A 23 -2.18 6.25 7.56
CA VAL A 23 -2.43 6.22 9.02
C VAL A 23 -3.49 7.23 9.42
N SER A 24 -3.54 8.39 8.76
CA SER A 24 -4.48 9.46 9.11
C SER A 24 -5.94 9.08 8.86
N ALA A 25 -6.22 8.27 7.84
CA ALA A 25 -7.60 7.89 7.50
C ALA A 25 -8.32 7.13 8.64
N PRO A 26 -7.80 5.99 9.13
CA PRO A 26 -8.47 5.30 10.23
C PRO A 26 -8.43 6.09 11.54
N LEU A 27 -7.36 6.85 11.80
CA LEU A 27 -7.30 7.70 13.00
C LEU A 27 -8.36 8.80 12.99
N PHE A 28 -8.55 9.46 11.84
CA PHE A 28 -9.59 10.48 11.68
C PHE A 28 -10.97 9.90 11.90
N MET A 29 -11.27 8.75 11.29
CA MET A 29 -12.56 8.08 11.44
C MET A 29 -12.81 7.60 12.87
N ALA A 30 -11.77 7.09 13.54
CA ALA A 30 -11.86 6.69 14.94
C ALA A 30 -12.10 7.89 15.87
N ALA A 31 -11.40 8.99 15.64
CA ALA A 31 -11.52 10.22 16.45
C ALA A 31 -12.88 10.87 16.30
N THR A 32 -13.46 10.89 15.09
CA THR A 32 -14.79 11.46 14.84
C THR A 32 -15.92 10.52 15.23
N GLY A 33 -15.62 9.27 15.52
CA GLY A 33 -16.60 8.28 15.90
C GLY A 33 -17.52 7.80 14.78
N SER A 34 -17.21 8.10 13.51
CA SER A 34 -18.01 7.68 12.37
C SER A 34 -17.16 7.20 11.22
N PHE A 35 -17.65 6.17 10.53
CA PHE A 35 -17.03 5.73 9.27
C PHE A 35 -17.39 6.72 8.16
N CYS A 36 -16.39 7.28 7.51
CA CYS A 36 -16.58 8.19 6.39
C CYS A 36 -16.15 7.50 5.08
N PRO A 37 -17.09 7.12 4.20
CA PRO A 37 -16.75 6.43 2.95
C PRO A 37 -15.80 7.23 2.06
N GLN A 38 -15.90 8.55 2.07
CA GLN A 38 -15.04 9.42 1.28
C GLN A 38 -13.59 9.37 1.75
N VAL A 39 -13.34 9.36 3.05
CA VAL A 39 -12.01 9.23 3.64
C VAL A 39 -11.42 7.84 3.35
N ALA A 40 -12.23 6.80 3.51
CA ALA A 40 -11.82 5.43 3.20
C ALA A 40 -11.48 5.27 1.72
N HIS A 41 -12.29 5.85 0.84
CA HIS A 41 -12.03 5.84 -0.60
C HIS A 41 -10.74 6.60 -0.95
N ALA A 42 -10.50 7.75 -0.32
CA ALA A 42 -9.27 8.51 -0.50
C ALA A 42 -8.04 7.69 -0.10
N GLN A 43 -8.13 6.93 0.98
CA GLN A 43 -7.06 6.01 1.41
C GLN A 43 -6.80 4.93 0.35
N VAL A 44 -7.84 4.34 -0.23
CA VAL A 44 -7.72 3.32 -1.28
C VAL A 44 -7.08 3.91 -2.54
N VAL A 45 -7.50 5.10 -2.95
CA VAL A 45 -6.93 5.80 -4.11
C VAL A 45 -5.45 6.07 -3.90
N TYR A 46 -5.09 6.57 -2.72
CA TYR A 46 -3.68 6.79 -2.39
C TYR A 46 -2.90 5.47 -2.39
N GLY A 47 -3.46 4.41 -1.82
CA GLY A 47 -2.85 3.09 -1.82
C GLY A 47 -2.61 2.55 -3.23
N ALA A 48 -3.56 2.75 -4.13
CA ALA A 48 -3.42 2.36 -5.53
C ALA A 48 -2.28 3.10 -6.22
N THR A 49 -2.16 4.42 -5.98
CA THR A 49 -1.04 5.19 -6.53
C THR A 49 0.31 4.72 -6.00
N ILE A 50 0.39 4.38 -4.73
CA ILE A 50 1.60 3.84 -4.11
C ILE A 50 1.96 2.47 -4.71
N VAL A 51 1.00 1.57 -4.88
CA VAL A 51 1.24 0.26 -5.50
C VAL A 51 1.81 0.43 -6.91
N SER A 52 1.24 1.33 -7.69
CA SER A 52 1.72 1.65 -9.03
C SER A 52 3.14 2.22 -9.01
N PHE A 53 3.42 3.13 -8.09
CA PHE A 53 4.75 3.72 -7.89
C PHE A 53 5.80 2.65 -7.55
N LEU A 54 5.45 1.70 -6.69
CA LEU A 54 6.36 0.63 -6.28
C LEU A 54 6.76 -0.26 -7.46
N GLY A 55 5.82 -0.56 -8.36
CA GLY A 55 6.13 -1.26 -9.59
C GLY A 55 7.06 -0.46 -10.49
N GLY A 56 6.77 0.83 -10.67
CA GLY A 56 7.58 1.72 -11.50
C GLY A 56 9.01 1.92 -10.99
N ALA A 57 9.22 1.88 -9.68
CA ALA A 57 10.55 1.99 -9.10
C ALA A 57 11.51 0.90 -9.59
N ARG A 58 10.99 -0.30 -9.89
CA ARG A 58 11.78 -1.41 -10.41
C ARG A 58 12.36 -1.08 -11.80
N TRP A 59 11.60 -0.42 -12.64
CA TRP A 59 12.09 0.04 -13.95
C TRP A 59 13.27 0.99 -13.80
N GLY A 60 13.17 1.96 -12.91
CA GLY A 60 14.25 2.89 -12.62
C GLY A 60 15.50 2.21 -12.08
N PHE A 61 15.34 1.09 -11.40
CA PHE A 61 16.46 0.30 -10.90
C PHE A 61 17.08 -0.61 -11.97
N ALA A 62 16.29 -1.13 -12.91
CA ALA A 62 16.74 -2.08 -13.92
C ALA A 62 17.31 -1.42 -15.18
N ILE A 63 16.86 -0.20 -15.53
CA ILE A 63 17.25 0.48 -16.77
C ILE A 63 18.71 0.96 -16.78
N PRO A 64 19.30 1.54 -15.70
CA PRO A 64 20.66 2.06 -15.76
C PRO A 64 21.69 0.98 -16.09
N GLU A 65 22.65 1.34 -16.94
CA GLU A 65 23.79 0.47 -17.22
C GLU A 65 24.62 0.24 -15.95
N GLY A 66 25.07 -0.99 -15.75
CA GLY A 66 25.81 -1.37 -14.54
C GLY A 66 24.95 -1.66 -13.32
N SER A 67 23.64 -1.56 -13.42
CA SER A 67 22.74 -1.96 -12.34
C SER A 67 22.81 -3.47 -12.07
N PRO A 68 22.68 -3.91 -10.80
CA PRO A 68 22.59 -5.35 -10.48
C PRO A 68 21.34 -6.02 -11.06
N ALA A 69 20.29 -5.27 -11.38
CA ALA A 69 19.12 -5.79 -12.07
C ALA A 69 19.25 -5.59 -13.58
N ARG A 70 18.71 -6.53 -14.37
CA ARG A 70 18.70 -6.46 -15.83
C ARG A 70 17.31 -6.05 -16.34
N PRO A 71 17.24 -5.29 -17.45
CA PRO A 71 15.94 -4.93 -18.04
C PRO A 71 15.37 -6.09 -18.87
N ASP A 72 15.10 -7.21 -18.23
CA ASP A 72 14.57 -8.43 -18.84
C ASP A 72 13.06 -8.57 -18.56
N TRP A 73 12.45 -9.62 -19.09
CA TRP A 73 11.03 -9.90 -18.88
C TRP A 73 10.69 -10.11 -17.41
N MET A 74 11.60 -10.73 -16.65
CA MET A 74 11.37 -10.98 -15.23
C MET A 74 11.28 -9.68 -14.44
N ASN A 75 12.25 -8.77 -14.62
CA ASN A 75 12.29 -7.52 -13.88
C ASN A 75 11.24 -6.51 -14.36
N LEU A 76 11.09 -6.33 -15.65
CA LEU A 76 10.19 -5.32 -16.20
C LEU A 76 8.74 -5.82 -16.31
N GLY A 77 8.54 -7.07 -16.69
CA GLY A 77 7.21 -7.66 -16.83
C GLY A 77 6.48 -7.79 -15.50
N ASN A 78 7.15 -8.34 -14.49
CA ASN A 78 6.53 -8.50 -13.17
C ASN A 78 6.24 -7.17 -12.48
N SER A 79 7.01 -6.12 -12.77
CA SER A 79 6.81 -4.81 -12.17
C SER A 79 5.60 -4.05 -12.72
N VAL A 80 5.05 -4.48 -13.87
CA VAL A 80 3.82 -3.91 -14.44
C VAL A 80 2.57 -4.45 -13.73
N VAL A 81 2.63 -5.67 -13.18
CA VAL A 81 1.49 -6.30 -12.51
C VAL A 81 0.92 -5.45 -11.37
N PRO A 82 1.72 -4.84 -10.48
CA PRO A 82 1.16 -3.96 -9.45
C PRO A 82 0.34 -2.79 -10.02
N SER A 83 0.76 -2.20 -11.13
CA SER A 83 0.02 -1.11 -11.77
C SER A 83 -1.36 -1.56 -12.27
N LEU A 84 -1.45 -2.78 -12.80
CA LEU A 84 -2.72 -3.36 -13.25
C LEU A 84 -3.65 -3.62 -12.06
N ILE A 85 -3.13 -4.14 -10.97
CA ILE A 85 -3.89 -4.34 -9.73
C ILE A 85 -4.37 -3.00 -9.17
N ALA A 86 -3.53 -1.98 -9.18
CA ALA A 86 -3.90 -0.62 -8.76
C ALA A 86 -5.04 -0.06 -9.60
N TRP A 87 -4.99 -0.26 -10.90
CA TRP A 87 -6.05 0.15 -11.81
C TRP A 87 -7.37 -0.54 -11.50
N LEU A 88 -7.35 -1.87 -11.27
CA LEU A 88 -8.54 -2.61 -10.87
C LEU A 88 -9.11 -2.10 -9.54
N ALA A 89 -8.25 -1.76 -8.58
CA ALA A 89 -8.68 -1.18 -7.30
C ALA A 89 -9.41 0.15 -7.50
N LEU A 90 -8.95 0.98 -8.42
CA LEU A 90 -9.58 2.26 -8.74
C LEU A 90 -10.95 2.10 -9.43
N LEU A 91 -11.16 0.99 -10.12
CA LEU A 91 -12.47 0.68 -10.75
C LEU A 91 -13.53 0.31 -9.71
N CYS A 92 -13.14 -0.13 -8.52
CA CYS A 92 -14.04 -0.51 -7.41
C CYS A 92 -14.53 0.73 -6.65
N ARG A 93 -15.14 1.69 -7.34
CA ARG A 93 -15.57 2.97 -6.76
C ARG A 93 -16.60 2.83 -5.66
N ASP A 94 -17.57 1.95 -5.88
CA ASP A 94 -18.73 1.80 -5.02
C ASP A 94 -18.51 0.79 -3.91
N ASN A 95 -17.40 0.06 -3.95
CA ASN A 95 -17.07 -0.95 -2.93
C ASN A 95 -15.65 -0.73 -2.40
N VAL A 96 -15.57 0.04 -1.32
CA VAL A 96 -14.29 0.35 -0.65
C VAL A 96 -13.59 -0.92 -0.18
N ALA A 97 -14.33 -1.93 0.27
CA ALA A 97 -13.76 -3.19 0.75
C ALA A 97 -13.02 -3.93 -0.36
N GLU A 98 -13.62 -4.04 -1.56
CA GLU A 98 -12.97 -4.67 -2.70
C GLU A 98 -11.73 -3.89 -3.14
N GLY A 99 -11.83 -2.56 -3.22
CA GLY A 99 -10.70 -1.70 -3.55
C GLY A 99 -9.55 -1.85 -2.55
N ALA A 100 -9.85 -1.85 -1.26
CA ALA A 100 -8.86 -2.04 -0.20
C ALA A 100 -8.19 -3.41 -0.29
N LEU A 101 -8.95 -4.48 -0.56
CA LEU A 101 -8.40 -5.82 -0.73
C LEU A 101 -7.46 -5.90 -1.92
N LEU A 102 -7.80 -5.26 -3.03
CA LEU A 102 -6.93 -5.21 -4.21
C LEU A 102 -5.63 -4.43 -3.92
N VAL A 103 -5.71 -3.33 -3.18
CA VAL A 103 -4.52 -2.59 -2.75
C VAL A 103 -3.66 -3.46 -1.83
N LEU A 104 -4.26 -4.19 -0.89
CA LEU A 104 -3.55 -5.11 -0.01
C LEU A 104 -2.84 -6.21 -0.80
N MET A 105 -3.50 -6.78 -1.80
CA MET A 105 -2.89 -7.76 -2.70
C MET A 105 -1.71 -7.14 -3.47
N GLY A 106 -1.87 -5.95 -3.99
CA GLY A 106 -0.83 -5.23 -4.71
C GLY A 106 0.39 -4.94 -3.84
N LEU A 107 0.17 -4.49 -2.61
CA LEU A 107 1.24 -4.24 -1.64
C LEU A 107 1.99 -5.53 -1.29
N GLY A 108 1.28 -6.61 -1.01
CA GLY A 108 1.88 -7.89 -0.67
C GLY A 108 2.65 -8.50 -1.83
N LEU A 109 2.07 -8.50 -3.02
CA LEU A 109 2.71 -9.02 -4.22
C LEU A 109 3.96 -8.22 -4.58
N SER A 110 3.89 -6.90 -4.53
CA SER A 110 5.02 -6.01 -4.80
C SER A 110 6.15 -6.25 -3.80
N LEU A 111 5.83 -6.39 -2.51
CA LEU A 111 6.82 -6.69 -1.49
C LEU A 111 7.47 -8.05 -1.72
N HIS A 112 6.67 -9.07 -2.04
CA HIS A 112 7.17 -10.41 -2.33
C HIS A 112 8.16 -10.40 -3.50
N TYR A 113 7.82 -9.71 -4.59
CA TYR A 113 8.71 -9.59 -5.74
C TYR A 113 10.03 -8.89 -5.35
N ASP A 114 9.95 -7.79 -4.61
CA ASP A 114 11.12 -7.01 -4.25
C ASP A 114 12.03 -7.73 -3.24
N LEU A 115 11.47 -8.60 -2.40
CA LEU A 115 12.25 -9.32 -1.38
C LEU A 115 12.83 -10.64 -1.90
N THR A 116 12.12 -11.36 -2.76
CA THR A 116 12.47 -12.74 -3.10
C THR A 116 12.66 -12.99 -4.58
N LEU A 117 11.76 -12.54 -5.45
CA LEU A 117 11.77 -12.88 -6.87
C LEU A 117 12.66 -11.98 -7.71
N LEU A 118 12.83 -10.74 -7.30
CA LEU A 118 13.58 -9.73 -8.02
C LEU A 118 14.74 -9.20 -7.14
N PRO A 119 15.86 -9.97 -7.06
CA PRO A 119 16.97 -9.56 -6.20
C PRO A 119 17.70 -8.33 -6.74
N GLY A 120 18.50 -7.72 -5.90
CA GLY A 120 19.39 -6.63 -6.26
C GLY A 120 19.20 -5.34 -5.46
N TYR A 121 18.12 -5.19 -4.71
CA TYR A 121 17.90 -4.02 -3.86
C TYR A 121 18.82 -4.04 -2.63
N PRO A 122 19.30 -2.86 -2.17
CA PRO A 122 20.06 -2.77 -0.93
C PRO A 122 19.27 -3.25 0.29
N ALA A 123 19.98 -3.70 1.33
CA ALA A 123 19.34 -4.19 2.57
C ALA A 123 18.50 -3.11 3.26
N TRP A 124 18.96 -1.86 3.29
CA TRP A 124 18.20 -0.75 3.86
C TRP A 124 16.88 -0.49 3.12
N PHE A 125 16.89 -0.63 1.80
CA PHE A 125 15.68 -0.47 0.97
C PHE A 125 14.67 -1.58 1.24
N LYS A 126 15.12 -2.83 1.33
CA LYS A 126 14.26 -3.97 1.66
C LYS A 126 13.63 -3.82 3.04
N ALA A 127 14.43 -3.40 4.04
CA ALA A 127 13.95 -3.17 5.40
C ALA A 127 12.90 -2.04 5.44
N MET A 128 13.14 -0.94 4.75
CA MET A 128 12.20 0.18 4.65
C MET A 128 10.91 -0.25 3.95
N ARG A 129 11.02 -0.98 2.83
CA ARG A 129 9.87 -1.52 2.10
C ARG A 129 9.00 -2.40 2.98
N THR A 130 9.62 -3.27 3.76
CA THR A 130 8.91 -4.16 4.67
C THR A 130 8.15 -3.36 5.74
N LEU A 131 8.82 -2.40 6.37
CA LEU A 131 8.20 -1.55 7.38
C LEU A 131 7.03 -0.74 6.82
N LEU A 132 7.23 -0.08 5.67
CA LEU A 132 6.19 0.73 5.05
C LEU A 132 4.99 -0.11 4.63
N THR A 133 5.22 -1.28 4.06
CA THR A 133 4.14 -2.19 3.65
C THR A 133 3.36 -2.72 4.85
N LEU A 134 4.04 -3.05 5.96
CA LEU A 134 3.37 -3.50 7.18
C LEU A 134 2.47 -2.41 7.76
N VAL A 135 2.96 -1.19 7.87
CA VAL A 135 2.17 -0.07 8.41
C VAL A 135 0.99 0.25 7.49
N ALA A 136 1.19 0.28 6.18
CA ALA A 136 0.11 0.52 5.21
C ALA A 136 -0.95 -0.59 5.29
N THR A 137 -0.54 -1.85 5.41
CA THR A 137 -1.43 -2.99 5.55
C THR A 137 -2.27 -2.89 6.82
N PHE A 138 -1.66 -2.60 7.97
CA PHE A 138 -2.40 -2.41 9.22
C PHE A 138 -3.38 -1.25 9.13
N SER A 139 -3.02 -0.16 8.47
CA SER A 139 -3.90 1.01 8.29
C SER A 139 -5.12 0.68 7.44
N LEU A 140 -4.95 -0.06 6.36
CA LEU A 140 -6.06 -0.51 5.50
C LEU A 140 -6.96 -1.50 6.23
N VAL A 141 -6.38 -2.45 6.97
CA VAL A 141 -7.14 -3.42 7.78
C VAL A 141 -7.93 -2.69 8.87
N ALA A 142 -7.34 -1.68 9.51
CA ALA A 142 -8.04 -0.86 10.50
C ALA A 142 -9.26 -0.14 9.89
N THR A 143 -9.12 0.40 8.68
CA THR A 143 -10.24 1.03 7.95
C THR A 143 -11.35 0.03 7.66
N LEU A 144 -11.00 -1.17 7.20
CA LEU A 144 -11.99 -2.24 6.94
C LEU A 144 -12.67 -2.70 8.23
N ALA A 145 -11.94 -2.78 9.33
CA ALA A 145 -12.49 -3.14 10.64
C ALA A 145 -13.48 -2.07 11.12
N LEU A 146 -13.17 -0.79 10.96
CA LEU A 146 -14.07 0.31 11.31
C LEU A 146 -15.35 0.26 10.49
N LYS A 147 -15.24 -0.02 9.19
CA LYS A 147 -16.41 -0.19 8.32
C LYS A 147 -17.32 -1.30 8.82
N LYS A 148 -16.76 -2.45 9.14
CA LYS A 148 -17.51 -3.62 9.62
C LYS A 148 -18.15 -3.36 10.98
N PHE A 149 -17.44 -2.69 11.88
CA PHE A 149 -17.95 -2.34 13.20
C PHE A 149 -19.18 -1.41 13.13
N ARG A 150 -19.12 -0.40 12.27
CA ARG A 150 -20.23 0.55 12.06
C ARG A 150 -21.44 -0.10 11.45
N HIS A 151 -21.25 -1.00 10.51
CA HIS A 151 -22.34 -1.79 9.94
C HIS A 151 -23.08 -2.61 10.99
N LYS A 152 -22.36 -3.18 11.96
CA LYS A 152 -22.97 -3.91 13.08
C LYS A 152 -23.75 -3.00 14.02
N GLU A 153 -23.25 -1.82 14.35
CA GLU A 153 -23.93 -0.86 15.19
C GLU A 153 -25.23 -0.36 14.54
N GLU A 154 -25.20 -0.04 13.27
CA GLU A 154 -26.41 0.36 12.51
C GLU A 154 -27.46 -0.74 12.47
N ALA A 155 -27.05 -1.98 12.26
CA ALA A 155 -27.97 -3.13 12.23
C ALA A 155 -28.62 -3.39 13.60
N VAL A 156 -27.96 -3.02 14.71
CA VAL A 156 -28.50 -3.18 16.06
C VAL A 156 -29.44 -2.03 16.44
N THR A 157 -29.22 -0.84 15.87
CA THR A 157 -30.00 0.35 16.20
C THR A 157 -31.23 0.54 15.29
N GLU A 158 -31.34 -0.15 14.17
CA GLU A 158 -32.56 -0.14 13.37
C GLU A 158 -33.68 -0.90 14.08
N PRO A 159 -34.81 -0.22 14.42
CA PRO A 159 -35.95 -0.95 14.99
C PRO A 159 -36.50 -1.94 13.98
N GLN A 160 -36.64 -3.18 14.42
CA GLN A 160 -37.31 -4.21 13.64
C GLN A 160 -38.76 -3.75 13.38
N SER A 161 -39.03 -3.22 12.20
CA SER A 161 -40.39 -2.91 11.74
C SER A 161 -41.05 -4.16 11.20
#